data_8e77ec898c2f797e1e329dbf95727d8b
#
_entry.id   8e77ec898c2f797e1e329dbf95727d8b
#
_cell.length_a   1.000
_cell.length_b   1.000
_cell.length_c   1.000
_cell.angle_alpha   90.00
_cell.angle_beta   90.00
_cell.angle_gamma   90.00
#
_symmetry.space_group_name_H-M   'P 1'
#
loop_
_entity.id
_entity.type
_entity.pdbx_description
1 polymer ?
#
loop_
_entity_poly.entity_id
_entity_poly.type
_entity_poly.pdbx_seq_one_letter_code
_entity_poly.pdbx_strand_id
1 'polypeptide(L)'
;TGRNIYIPEEFVDWLKLQPDHEAYDYFHGTDDEQAAKNWRVDLARRFASGLRITIKTEVIESEVRAIKVTEYPAFISPRSTRKEGGGYVPFNPDDEMSQSELRKQAGIALAGWLNRYRGCAENIGLDMDTVEEMVRVLRDEKEEAA
;
A
#
# COMPACT_ATOMS: atom_id res chain seq x y z
N THR A 1 -30.74 12.58 -19.37
CA THR A 1 -29.57 12.01 -20.03
C THR A 1 -28.70 11.33 -19.01
N GLY A 2 -28.94 10.02 -18.81
CA GLY A 2 -28.23 9.24 -17.82
C GLY A 2 -26.74 9.12 -18.18
N ARG A 3 -25.92 9.97 -17.60
CA ARG A 3 -24.50 9.71 -17.50
C ARG A 3 -24.33 8.67 -16.40
N ASN A 4 -23.97 7.44 -16.74
CA ASN A 4 -23.55 6.41 -15.79
C ASN A 4 -22.18 6.78 -15.18
N ILE A 5 -22.10 7.99 -14.61
CA ILE A 5 -20.89 8.50 -13.95
C ILE A 5 -21.23 8.62 -12.47
N TYR A 6 -20.49 7.88 -11.66
CA TYR A 6 -20.55 8.02 -10.22
C TYR A 6 -19.67 9.20 -9.79
N ILE A 7 -20.30 10.21 -9.18
CA ILE A 7 -19.63 11.37 -8.60
C ILE A 7 -19.69 11.24 -7.08
N PRO A 8 -18.55 10.97 -6.41
CA PRO A 8 -18.54 10.72 -4.97
C PRO A 8 -19.11 11.85 -4.13
N GLU A 9 -18.88 13.10 -4.50
CA GLU A 9 -19.41 14.28 -3.80
C GLU A 9 -20.94 14.32 -3.83
N GLU A 10 -21.53 14.12 -5.01
CA GLU A 10 -22.99 14.08 -5.17
C GLU A 10 -23.63 12.94 -4.37
N PHE A 11 -22.95 11.79 -4.28
CA PHE A 11 -23.40 10.67 -3.48
C PHE A 11 -23.41 10.99 -1.98
N VAL A 12 -22.35 11.62 -1.47
CA VAL A 12 -22.24 12.01 -0.05
C VAL A 12 -23.31 13.03 0.30
N ASP A 13 -23.54 14.03 -0.56
CA ASP A 13 -24.57 15.04 -0.37
C ASP A 13 -25.98 14.45 -0.41
N TRP A 14 -26.23 13.56 -1.36
CA TRP A 14 -27.49 12.83 -1.45
C TRP A 14 -27.73 11.97 -0.20
N LEU A 15 -26.71 11.23 0.25
CA LEU A 15 -26.81 10.34 1.40
C LEU A 15 -27.08 11.10 2.69
N LYS A 16 -26.59 12.34 2.82
CA LYS A 16 -26.88 13.22 3.97
C LYS A 16 -28.37 13.45 4.18
N LEU A 17 -29.16 13.38 3.10
CA LEU A 17 -30.60 13.53 3.13
C LEU A 17 -31.36 12.22 3.36
N GLN A 18 -30.63 11.09 3.54
CA GLN A 18 -31.19 9.74 3.66
C GLN A 18 -30.71 9.06 4.96
N PRO A 19 -31.15 9.54 6.14
CA PRO A 19 -30.64 9.03 7.43
C PRO A 19 -30.99 7.56 7.68
N ASP A 20 -32.02 7.03 7.03
CA ASP A 20 -32.43 5.61 7.14
C ASP A 20 -31.72 4.68 6.16
N HIS A 21 -30.82 5.21 5.33
CA HIS A 21 -30.08 4.40 4.36
C HIS A 21 -28.97 3.61 5.07
N GLU A 22 -28.78 2.33 4.71
CA GLU A 22 -27.78 1.43 5.33
C GLU A 22 -26.34 1.96 5.33
N ALA A 23 -25.98 2.78 4.34
CA ALA A 23 -24.65 3.39 4.24
C ALA A 23 -24.53 4.71 5.02
N TYR A 24 -25.62 5.24 5.60
CA TYR A 24 -25.62 6.58 6.23
C TYR A 24 -24.59 6.68 7.35
N ASP A 25 -24.57 5.74 8.27
CA ASP A 25 -23.65 5.75 9.41
C ASP A 25 -22.18 5.63 9.02
N TYR A 26 -21.90 4.99 7.89
CA TYR A 26 -20.53 4.87 7.38
C TYR A 26 -19.94 6.23 6.98
N PHE A 27 -20.76 7.13 6.41
CA PHE A 27 -20.32 8.43 5.92
C PHE A 27 -20.63 9.57 6.88
N HIS A 28 -21.74 9.51 7.58
CA HIS A 28 -22.29 10.57 8.42
C HIS A 28 -22.47 10.20 9.90
N GLY A 29 -22.02 9.01 10.31
CA GLY A 29 -22.12 8.54 11.69
C GLY A 29 -21.16 9.19 12.68
N THR A 30 -20.25 10.04 12.21
CA THR A 30 -19.35 10.85 13.04
C THR A 30 -19.68 12.33 12.91
N ASP A 31 -19.43 13.09 13.98
CA ASP A 31 -19.54 14.54 13.90
C ASP A 31 -18.44 15.16 13.02
N ASP A 32 -18.66 16.41 12.60
CA ASP A 32 -17.75 17.09 11.67
C ASP A 32 -16.33 17.29 12.25
N GLU A 33 -16.19 17.45 13.55
CA GLU A 33 -14.89 17.61 14.22
C GLU A 33 -14.08 16.31 14.15
N GLN A 34 -14.71 15.19 14.46
CA GLN A 34 -14.08 13.87 14.37
C GLN A 34 -13.78 13.50 12.92
N ALA A 35 -14.67 13.81 11.99
CA ALA A 35 -14.45 13.59 10.56
C ALA A 35 -13.26 14.41 10.04
N ALA A 36 -13.15 15.67 10.43
CA ALA A 36 -12.01 16.53 10.09
C ALA A 36 -10.71 16.02 10.69
N LYS A 37 -10.72 15.49 11.92
CA LYS A 37 -9.57 14.86 12.55
C LYS A 37 -9.14 13.60 11.80
N ASN A 38 -10.08 12.74 11.45
CA ASN A 38 -9.81 11.52 10.69
C ASN A 38 -9.17 11.83 9.34
N TRP A 39 -9.69 12.84 8.63
CA TRP A 39 -9.11 13.32 7.38
C TRP A 39 -7.66 13.79 7.54
N ARG A 40 -7.34 14.56 8.57
CA ARG A 40 -5.97 15.00 8.84
C ARG A 40 -5.05 13.83 9.18
N VAL A 41 -5.54 12.84 9.90
CA VAL A 41 -4.80 11.59 10.19
C VAL A 41 -4.51 10.83 8.89
N ASP A 42 -5.46 10.74 7.98
CA ASP A 42 -5.24 10.09 6.68
C ASP A 42 -4.24 10.86 5.80
N LEU A 43 -4.28 12.18 5.83
CA LEU A 43 -3.24 13.01 5.18
C LEU A 43 -1.85 12.74 5.78
N ALA A 44 -1.73 12.64 7.09
CA ALA A 44 -0.48 12.34 7.76
C ALA A 44 0.06 10.95 7.38
N ARG A 45 -0.82 9.94 7.26
CA ARG A 45 -0.46 8.59 6.79
C ARG A 45 0.05 8.61 5.35
N ARG A 46 -0.63 9.33 4.45
CA ARG A 46 -0.20 9.48 3.05
C ARG A 46 1.14 10.19 2.96
N PHE A 47 1.33 11.23 3.77
CA PHE A 47 2.61 11.95 3.84
C PHE A 47 3.74 11.01 4.27
N ALA A 48 3.58 10.28 5.38
CA ALA A 48 4.58 9.34 5.86
C ALA A 48 4.91 8.24 4.83
N SER A 49 3.89 7.67 4.17
CA SER A 49 4.08 6.64 3.15
C SER A 49 4.70 7.16 1.85
N GLY A 50 4.61 8.46 1.59
CA GLY A 50 5.23 9.12 0.44
C GLY A 50 6.72 9.42 0.61
N LEU A 51 7.22 9.48 1.83
CA LEU A 51 8.63 9.77 2.09
C LEU A 51 9.54 8.63 1.66
N ARG A 52 10.71 8.97 1.11
CA ARG A 52 11.74 8.02 0.64
C ARG A 52 13.08 8.36 1.25
N ILE A 53 13.89 7.31 1.46
CA ILE A 53 15.31 7.44 1.74
C ILE A 53 16.10 6.94 0.53
N THR A 54 17.20 7.60 0.25
CA THR A 54 18.08 7.25 -0.86
C THR A 54 19.42 6.77 -0.32
N ILE A 55 19.82 5.56 -0.74
CA ILE A 55 21.10 4.98 -0.39
C ILE A 55 21.97 4.95 -1.64
N LYS A 56 23.18 5.49 -1.51
CA LYS A 56 24.19 5.46 -2.55
C LYS A 56 25.26 4.47 -2.15
N THR A 57 25.46 3.44 -2.96
CA THR A 57 26.49 2.42 -2.75
C THR A 57 27.49 2.48 -3.91
N GLU A 58 28.77 2.55 -3.60
CA GLU A 58 29.81 2.42 -4.61
C GLU A 58 29.97 0.94 -4.97
N VAL A 59 29.81 0.64 -6.26
CA VAL A 59 30.00 -0.71 -6.80
C VAL A 59 31.20 -0.70 -7.75
N ILE A 60 32.13 -1.62 -7.56
CA ILE A 60 33.28 -1.80 -8.42
C ILE A 60 33.03 -3.05 -9.27
N GLU A 61 32.76 -2.85 -10.55
CA GLU A 61 32.68 -3.92 -11.54
C GLU A 61 33.79 -3.74 -12.58
N SER A 62 34.71 -4.71 -12.68
CA SER A 62 35.72 -4.77 -13.71
C SER A 62 36.50 -3.46 -13.95
N GLU A 63 37.09 -2.88 -12.92
CA GLU A 63 37.86 -1.61 -12.94
C GLU A 63 37.00 -0.34 -13.13
N VAL A 64 35.68 -0.46 -13.30
CA VAL A 64 34.78 0.69 -13.41
C VAL A 64 34.10 0.91 -12.05
N ARG A 65 34.24 2.13 -11.52
CA ARG A 65 33.48 2.57 -10.34
C ARG A 65 32.13 3.11 -10.77
N ALA A 66 31.07 2.52 -10.27
CA ALA A 66 29.70 2.98 -10.47
C ALA A 66 29.03 3.27 -9.12
N ILE A 67 28.16 4.26 -9.10
CA ILE A 67 27.32 4.55 -7.93
C ILE A 67 25.95 3.92 -8.18
N LYS A 68 25.60 2.92 -7.35
CA LYS A 68 24.25 2.38 -7.32
C LYS A 68 23.41 3.21 -6.36
N VAL A 69 22.29 3.72 -6.86
CA VAL A 69 21.31 4.46 -6.09
C VAL A 69 20.11 3.56 -5.85
N THR A 70 19.73 3.38 -4.60
CA THR A 70 18.55 2.59 -4.22
C THR A 70 17.66 3.43 -3.33
N GLU A 71 16.37 3.47 -3.67
CA GLU A 71 15.35 4.17 -2.88
C GLU A 71 14.52 3.16 -2.08
N TYR A 72 14.25 3.52 -0.84
CA TYR A 72 13.38 2.79 0.06
C TYR A 72 12.31 3.71 0.65
N PRO A 73 11.16 3.17 1.12
CA PRO A 73 10.28 3.94 1.99
C PRO A 73 11.05 4.43 3.22
N ALA A 74 10.84 5.69 3.61
CA ALA A 74 11.47 6.21 4.83
C ALA A 74 10.89 5.59 6.10
N PHE A 75 9.61 5.20 6.04
CA PHE A 75 8.86 4.61 7.15
C PHE A 75 8.12 3.37 6.70
N ILE A 76 7.98 2.42 7.62
CA ILE A 76 7.12 1.25 7.47
C ILE A 76 6.14 1.19 8.64
N SER A 77 4.95 0.64 8.41
CA SER A 77 3.97 0.38 9.45
C SER A 77 3.94 -1.13 9.75
N PRO A 78 4.61 -1.60 10.82
CA PRO A 78 4.68 -3.01 11.13
C PRO A 78 3.30 -3.59 11.40
N ARG A 79 3.02 -4.78 10.85
CA ARG A 79 1.72 -5.45 11.02
C ARG A 79 1.49 -5.88 12.47
N SER A 80 2.54 -6.22 13.19
CA SER A 80 2.49 -6.62 14.60
C SER A 80 1.91 -5.56 15.51
N THR A 81 2.15 -4.27 15.22
CA THR A 81 1.70 -3.15 16.04
C THR A 81 0.32 -2.61 15.67
N ARG A 82 -0.27 -3.07 14.55
CA ARG A 82 -1.56 -2.54 14.07
C ARG A 82 -2.72 -2.79 15.02
N LYS A 83 -2.67 -3.86 15.80
CA LYS A 83 -3.68 -4.19 16.81
C LYS A 83 -3.62 -3.27 18.04
N GLU A 84 -2.47 -2.64 18.27
CA GLU A 84 -2.18 -1.76 19.42
C GLU A 84 -2.24 -0.27 19.03
N GLY A 85 -2.99 0.07 17.97
CA GLY A 85 -3.12 1.45 17.47
C GLY A 85 -2.25 1.78 16.27
N GLY A 86 -1.40 0.85 15.83
CA GLY A 86 -0.55 1.04 14.66
C GLY A 86 0.62 1.98 14.93
N GLY A 87 1.15 2.53 13.86
CA GLY A 87 2.24 3.51 13.87
C GLY A 87 3.20 3.28 12.73
N TYR A 88 4.11 4.21 12.58
CA TYR A 88 5.18 4.17 11.58
C TYR A 88 6.52 4.16 12.30
N VAL A 89 7.39 3.26 11.87
CA VAL A 89 8.78 3.20 12.35
C VAL A 89 9.73 3.53 11.21
N PRO A 90 10.87 4.18 11.48
CA PRO A 90 11.89 4.41 10.45
C PRO A 90 12.32 3.08 9.83
N PHE A 91 12.44 3.05 8.51
CA PHE A 91 12.97 1.90 7.80
C PHE A 91 14.50 1.89 7.91
N ASN A 92 15.05 0.76 8.32
CA ASN A 92 16.49 0.55 8.34
C ASN A 92 16.86 -0.52 7.30
N PRO A 93 17.55 -0.16 6.21
CA PRO A 93 17.94 -1.10 5.17
C PRO A 93 18.97 -2.14 5.60
N ASP A 94 19.71 -1.87 6.68
CA ASP A 94 20.72 -2.80 7.23
C ASP A 94 20.11 -3.78 8.25
N ASP A 95 18.86 -3.59 8.62
CA ASP A 95 18.13 -4.45 9.55
C ASP A 95 17.30 -5.50 8.82
N GLU A 96 17.58 -6.78 9.10
CA GLU A 96 16.90 -7.90 8.45
C GLU A 96 15.39 -7.93 8.75
N MET A 97 14.98 -7.52 9.95
CA MET A 97 13.55 -7.46 10.29
C MET A 97 12.82 -6.38 9.50
N SER A 98 13.45 -5.20 9.34
CA SER A 98 12.92 -4.13 8.50
C SER A 98 12.79 -4.58 7.04
N GLN A 99 13.80 -5.25 6.50
CA GLN A 99 13.79 -5.78 5.15
C GLN A 99 12.71 -6.87 4.97
N SER A 100 12.58 -7.78 5.92
CA SER A 100 11.56 -8.85 5.90
C SER A 100 10.16 -8.26 5.92
N GLU A 101 9.90 -7.29 6.80
CA GLU A 101 8.61 -6.62 6.90
C GLU A 101 8.25 -5.89 5.61
N LEU A 102 9.20 -5.17 5.01
CA LEU A 102 9.00 -4.46 3.74
C LEU A 102 8.69 -5.45 2.60
N ARG A 103 9.42 -6.57 2.51
CA ARG A 103 9.16 -7.62 1.50
C ARG A 103 7.74 -8.20 1.64
N LYS A 104 7.31 -8.50 2.85
CA LYS A 104 5.95 -9.00 3.10
C LYS A 104 4.89 -7.99 2.70
N GLN A 105 5.09 -6.72 3.02
CA GLN A 105 4.18 -5.65 2.60
C GLN A 105 4.14 -5.50 1.08
N ALA A 106 5.28 -5.58 0.40
CA ALA A 106 5.35 -5.57 -1.06
C ALA A 106 4.59 -6.76 -1.68
N GLY A 107 4.76 -7.96 -1.13
CA GLY A 107 4.04 -9.15 -1.59
C GLY A 107 2.52 -9.03 -1.45
N ILE A 108 2.06 -8.48 -0.33
CA ILE A 108 0.63 -8.23 -0.12
C ILE A 108 0.10 -7.18 -1.10
N ALA A 109 0.85 -6.10 -1.33
CA ALA A 109 0.46 -5.06 -2.28
C ALA A 109 0.40 -5.60 -3.71
N LEU A 110 1.38 -6.42 -4.13
CA LEU A 110 1.40 -7.05 -5.44
C LEU A 110 0.26 -8.05 -5.62
N ALA A 111 -0.04 -8.86 -4.58
CA ALA A 111 -1.20 -9.76 -4.60
C ALA A 111 -2.52 -8.98 -4.73
N GLY A 112 -2.66 -7.88 -4.01
CA GLY A 112 -3.83 -6.99 -4.13
C GLY A 112 -3.95 -6.37 -5.51
N TRP A 113 -2.83 -5.93 -6.10
CA TRP A 113 -2.78 -5.44 -7.47
C TRP A 113 -3.22 -6.53 -8.46
N LEU A 114 -2.66 -7.73 -8.33
CA LEU A 114 -2.99 -8.85 -9.19
C LEU A 114 -4.47 -9.23 -9.10
N ASN A 115 -5.04 -9.30 -7.91
CA ASN A 115 -6.46 -9.60 -7.72
C ASN A 115 -7.37 -8.59 -8.41
N ARG A 116 -6.99 -7.32 -8.36
CA ARG A 116 -7.78 -6.23 -8.96
C ARG A 116 -7.65 -6.17 -10.48
N TYR A 117 -6.45 -6.42 -11.01
CA TYR A 117 -6.12 -6.14 -12.40
C TYR A 117 -5.77 -7.40 -13.22
N ARG A 118 -6.08 -8.60 -12.71
CA ARG A 118 -5.78 -9.87 -13.38
C ARG A 118 -6.27 -9.89 -14.82
N GLY A 119 -7.53 -9.57 -15.06
CA GLY A 119 -8.09 -9.57 -16.42
C GLY A 119 -7.38 -8.59 -17.36
N CYS A 120 -6.97 -7.43 -16.87
CA CYS A 120 -6.17 -6.48 -17.65
C CYS A 120 -4.77 -7.04 -17.94
N ALA A 121 -4.12 -7.64 -16.95
CA ALA A 121 -2.79 -8.22 -17.09
C ALA A 121 -2.77 -9.37 -18.10
N GLU A 122 -3.76 -10.26 -18.04
CA GLU A 122 -3.93 -11.35 -19.00
C GLU A 122 -4.17 -10.82 -20.42
N ASN A 123 -5.01 -9.80 -20.56
CA ASN A 123 -5.34 -9.23 -21.86
C ASN A 123 -4.14 -8.60 -22.58
N ILE A 124 -3.19 -8.03 -21.86
CA ILE A 124 -1.94 -7.48 -22.44
C ILE A 124 -0.82 -8.52 -22.54
N GLY A 125 -1.06 -9.77 -22.15
CA GLY A 125 -0.12 -10.88 -22.28
C GLY A 125 0.99 -10.89 -21.23
N LEU A 126 0.74 -10.36 -20.02
CA LEU A 126 1.70 -10.53 -18.91
C LEU A 126 1.78 -12.02 -18.52
N ASP A 127 3.00 -12.44 -18.24
CA ASP A 127 3.25 -13.78 -17.70
C ASP A 127 2.78 -13.85 -16.24
N MET A 128 1.58 -14.42 -16.06
CA MET A 128 0.93 -14.50 -14.76
C MET A 128 1.65 -15.44 -13.80
N ASP A 129 2.26 -16.50 -14.31
CA ASP A 129 3.01 -17.46 -13.49
C ASP A 129 4.23 -16.78 -12.85
N THR A 130 4.91 -15.92 -13.60
CA THR A 130 6.02 -15.11 -13.08
C THR A 130 5.52 -14.13 -12.00
N VAL A 131 4.39 -13.47 -12.20
CA VAL A 131 3.85 -12.52 -11.21
C VAL A 131 3.43 -13.24 -9.92
N GLU A 132 2.79 -14.40 -10.04
CA GLU A 132 2.39 -15.21 -8.89
C GLU A 132 3.59 -15.75 -8.12
N GLU A 133 4.67 -16.12 -8.82
CA GLU A 133 5.93 -16.51 -8.20
C GLU A 133 6.57 -15.34 -7.43
N MET A 134 6.56 -14.15 -8.01
CA MET A 134 7.04 -12.95 -7.32
C MET A 134 6.27 -12.70 -6.01
N VAL A 135 4.95 -12.89 -6.00
CA VAL A 135 4.13 -12.79 -4.78
C VAL A 135 4.59 -13.80 -3.73
N ARG A 136 4.81 -15.07 -4.13
CA ARG A 136 5.27 -16.12 -3.22
C ARG A 136 6.63 -15.80 -2.61
N VAL A 137 7.58 -15.40 -3.43
CA VAL A 137 8.94 -15.04 -2.98
C VAL A 137 8.92 -13.84 -2.02
N LEU A 138 8.13 -12.80 -2.33
CA LEU A 138 8.02 -11.62 -1.48
C LEU A 138 7.36 -11.94 -0.13
N ARG A 139 6.41 -12.85 -0.10
CA ARG A 139 5.72 -13.26 1.14
C ARG A 139 6.52 -14.26 1.97
N ASP A 140 7.62 -14.76 1.45
CA ASP A 140 8.45 -15.79 2.10
C ASP A 140 7.64 -17.09 2.36
N GLU A 141 6.68 -17.36 1.49
CA GLU A 141 5.95 -18.61 1.48
C GLU A 141 6.92 -19.67 0.92
N LYS A 142 7.71 -20.28 1.81
CA LYS A 142 8.46 -21.48 1.45
C LYS A 142 7.44 -22.52 1.02
N GLU A 143 7.64 -23.13 -0.14
CA GLU A 143 6.97 -24.37 -0.45
C GLU A 143 7.20 -25.30 0.74
N GLU A 144 6.16 -25.60 1.50
CA GLU A 144 6.15 -26.83 2.27
C GLU A 144 6.26 -27.92 1.21
N ALA A 145 7.45 -28.43 1.04
CA ALA A 145 7.70 -29.57 0.21
C ALA A 145 6.84 -30.71 0.75
N ALA A 146 5.83 -31.06 -0.02
CA ALA A 146 5.00 -32.23 0.24
C ALA A 146 5.84 -33.49 0.19
#